data_cdff59909cfb5bccf6a85c215a9f52d7
#
_entry.id   cdff59909cfb5bccf6a85c215a9f52d7
#
_cell.length_a   1.000
_cell.length_b   1.000
_cell.length_c   1.000
_cell.angle_alpha   90.00
_cell.angle_beta   90.00
_cell.angle_gamma   90.00
#
_symmetry.space_group_name_H-M   'P 1'
#
loop_
_entity.id
_entity.type
_entity.pdbx_description
1 polymer ?
#
loop_
_entity_poly.entity_id
_entity_poly.type
_entity_poly.pdbx_seq_one_letter_code
_entity_poly.pdbx_strand_id
1 'polypeptide(L)'
;MRLCSIASGSSGNCIYIGSNNTHLLIDTGISKKRIDEGLAELGLRGEDISGILITHEHSDHIQGLGVFSRKYAVPIYATKGTIAGIKNYKSLGKMPFQGVYGREKA
;
A
#
# COMPACT_ATOMS: atom_id res chain seq x y z
N MET A 1 -1.35 -17.05 9.68
CA MET A 1 -0.85 -15.78 9.18
C MET A 1 0.19 -16.02 8.12
N ARG A 2 0.15 -15.26 7.05
CA ARG A 2 1.12 -15.38 5.97
C ARG A 2 1.85 -14.06 5.81
N LEU A 3 3.14 -14.11 5.55
CA LEU A 3 3.92 -12.93 5.27
C LEU A 3 4.72 -13.19 4.03
N CYS A 4 4.64 -12.33 3.05
CA CYS A 4 5.35 -12.53 1.79
C CYS A 4 5.88 -11.22 1.24
N SER A 5 7.15 -11.17 0.88
CA SER A 5 7.70 -9.98 0.25
C SER A 5 7.41 -10.07 -1.25
N ILE A 6 6.55 -9.19 -1.74
CA ILE A 6 6.26 -9.13 -3.16
C ILE A 6 7.42 -8.42 -3.86
N ALA A 7 8.00 -7.42 -3.22
CA ALA A 7 9.17 -6.72 -3.75
C ALA A 7 9.91 -6.04 -2.63
N SER A 8 11.22 -5.94 -2.73
CA SER A 8 12.00 -5.24 -1.73
C SER A 8 13.21 -4.60 -2.40
N GLY A 9 13.72 -3.53 -1.82
CA GLY A 9 14.90 -2.87 -2.30
C GLY A 9 14.62 -1.48 -2.82
N SER A 10 15.63 -0.86 -3.41
CA SER A 10 15.51 0.52 -3.87
C SER A 10 14.62 0.66 -5.09
N SER A 11 14.32 -0.43 -5.79
CA SER A 11 13.44 -0.36 -6.95
C SER A 11 11.97 -0.44 -6.55
N GLY A 12 11.66 -0.60 -5.29
CA GLY A 12 10.30 -0.60 -4.80
C GLY A 12 10.07 -1.63 -3.73
N ASN A 13 9.20 -1.33 -2.79
CA ASN A 13 8.90 -2.21 -1.66
C ASN A 13 7.42 -2.51 -1.59
N CYS A 14 7.08 -3.75 -1.36
CA CYS A 14 5.68 -4.14 -1.18
C CYS A 14 5.65 -5.48 -0.45
N ILE A 15 5.06 -5.51 0.73
CA ILE A 15 4.99 -6.71 1.55
C ILE A 15 3.53 -7.07 1.80
N TYR A 16 3.20 -8.33 1.63
CA TYR A 16 1.86 -8.81 1.93
C TYR A 16 1.86 -9.49 3.29
N ILE A 17 0.81 -9.20 4.06
CA ILE A 17 0.62 -9.86 5.32
C ILE A 17 -0.84 -10.22 5.40
N GLY A 18 -1.18 -11.41 5.76
CA GLY A 18 -2.58 -11.79 5.80
C GLY A 18 -2.93 -12.93 6.73
N SER A 19 -4.20 -13.01 7.03
CA SER A 19 -4.77 -14.12 7.77
C SER A 19 -6.01 -14.55 7.02
N ASN A 20 -6.88 -15.36 7.63
CA ASN A 20 -8.03 -15.90 6.92
C ASN A 20 -8.91 -14.86 6.25
N ASN A 21 -9.21 -13.79 6.93
CA ASN A 21 -10.14 -12.81 6.38
C ASN A 21 -9.58 -11.42 6.20
N THR A 22 -8.34 -11.20 6.56
CA THR A 22 -7.76 -9.87 6.50
C THR A 22 -6.46 -9.92 5.71
N HIS A 23 -6.35 -9.06 4.70
CA HIS A 23 -5.18 -9.04 3.84
C HIS A 23 -4.67 -7.61 3.75
N LEU A 24 -3.42 -7.40 4.11
CA LEU A 24 -2.85 -6.07 4.12
C LEU A 24 -1.62 -5.99 3.24
N LEU A 25 -1.39 -4.82 2.68
CA LEU A 25 -0.13 -4.54 1.99
C LEU A 25 0.62 -3.52 2.83
N ILE A 26 1.92 -3.71 2.99
CA ILE A 26 2.77 -2.74 3.64
C ILE A 26 3.62 -2.16 2.53
N ASP A 27 3.38 -0.91 2.22
CA ASP A 27 3.99 -0.15 1.15
C ASP A 27 3.57 -0.68 -0.23
N THR A 28 3.49 0.20 -1.18
CA THR A 28 3.10 -0.13 -2.56
C THR A 28 4.07 0.59 -3.50
N GLY A 29 5.36 0.30 -3.32
CA GLY A 29 6.41 0.99 -4.05
C GLY A 29 6.65 0.48 -5.46
N ILE A 30 5.80 -0.42 -5.95
CA ILE A 30 5.90 -0.95 -7.30
C ILE A 30 4.62 -0.64 -8.05
N SER A 31 4.60 -0.85 -9.36
CA SER A 31 3.43 -0.51 -10.15
C SER A 31 2.23 -1.38 -9.79
N LYS A 32 1.02 -0.90 -10.10
CA LYS A 32 -0.18 -1.68 -9.85
C LYS A 32 -0.11 -3.02 -10.53
N LYS A 33 0.44 -3.07 -11.75
CA LYS A 33 0.55 -4.31 -12.49
C LYS A 33 1.38 -5.32 -11.71
N ARG A 34 2.50 -4.88 -11.17
CA ARG A 34 3.37 -5.77 -10.40
C ARG A 34 2.73 -6.20 -9.08
N ILE A 35 1.95 -5.33 -8.45
CA ILE A 35 1.23 -5.69 -7.24
C ILE A 35 0.20 -6.76 -7.58
N ASP A 36 -0.56 -6.56 -8.66
CA ASP A 36 -1.57 -7.53 -9.06
C ASP A 36 -0.94 -8.88 -9.39
N GLU A 37 0.20 -8.88 -10.06
CA GLU A 37 0.88 -10.13 -10.39
C GLU A 37 1.36 -10.86 -9.13
N GLY A 38 1.90 -10.13 -8.18
CA GLY A 38 2.35 -10.73 -6.93
C GLY A 38 1.20 -11.31 -6.12
N LEU A 39 0.08 -10.60 -6.09
CA LEU A 39 -1.10 -11.11 -5.38
C LEU A 39 -1.66 -12.36 -6.08
N ALA A 40 -1.64 -12.38 -7.40
CA ALA A 40 -2.14 -13.53 -8.14
C ALA A 40 -1.33 -14.78 -7.82
N GLU A 41 -0.02 -14.63 -7.60
CA GLU A 41 0.81 -15.78 -7.22
C GLU A 41 0.42 -16.30 -5.84
N LEU A 42 -0.21 -15.50 -5.02
CA LEU A 42 -0.66 -15.91 -3.70
C LEU A 42 -2.12 -16.35 -3.72
N GLY A 43 -2.75 -16.37 -4.89
CA GLY A 43 -4.14 -16.75 -5.02
C GLY A 43 -5.09 -15.63 -4.64
N LEU A 44 -4.63 -14.38 -4.70
CA LEU A 44 -5.43 -13.24 -4.28
C LEU A 44 -5.63 -12.23 -5.40
N ARG A 45 -6.60 -11.36 -5.23
CA ARG A 45 -6.87 -10.29 -6.17
C ARG A 45 -6.82 -8.98 -5.41
N GLY A 46 -6.70 -7.88 -6.12
CA GLY A 46 -6.68 -6.56 -5.49
C GLY A 46 -7.90 -6.29 -4.64
N GLU A 47 -9.05 -6.80 -5.06
CA GLU A 47 -10.29 -6.63 -4.30
C GLU A 47 -10.23 -7.30 -2.93
N ASP A 48 -9.32 -8.25 -2.73
CA ASP A 48 -9.22 -8.95 -1.46
C ASP A 48 -8.45 -8.14 -0.42
N ILE A 49 -7.76 -7.08 -0.83
CA ILE A 49 -6.91 -6.33 0.09
C ILE A 49 -7.76 -5.42 0.97
N SER A 50 -7.57 -5.54 2.29
CA SER A 50 -8.36 -4.82 3.27
C SER A 50 -7.79 -3.45 3.58
N GLY A 51 -6.51 -3.26 3.43
CA GLY A 51 -5.89 -1.97 3.74
C GLY A 51 -4.45 -1.92 3.29
N ILE A 52 -3.92 -0.71 3.18
CA ILE A 52 -2.53 -0.48 2.83
C ILE A 52 -1.90 0.36 3.92
N LEU A 53 -0.78 -0.09 4.46
CA LEU A 53 -0.03 0.66 5.45
C LEU A 53 1.20 1.23 4.77
N ILE A 54 1.42 2.51 4.92
CA ILE A 54 2.58 3.16 4.31
C ILE A 54 3.57 3.55 5.40
N THR A 55 4.80 3.07 5.27
CA THR A 55 5.82 3.35 6.26
C THR A 55 6.62 4.60 5.93
N HIS A 56 6.82 4.89 4.64
CA HIS A 56 7.57 6.07 4.24
C HIS A 56 6.93 6.70 3.03
N GLU A 57 7.07 8.01 2.88
CA GLU A 57 6.50 8.72 1.75
C GLU A 57 7.41 8.74 0.52
N HIS A 58 8.51 7.99 0.52
CA HIS A 58 9.42 7.95 -0.61
C HIS A 58 8.84 7.14 -1.76
N SER A 59 9.22 7.45 -2.98
CA SER A 59 8.64 6.82 -4.16
C SER A 59 8.77 5.30 -4.18
N ASP A 60 9.86 4.76 -3.60
CA ASP A 60 10.03 3.31 -3.57
C ASP A 60 9.10 2.63 -2.56
N HIS A 61 8.22 3.39 -1.89
CA HIS A 61 7.22 2.84 -0.99
C HIS A 61 5.80 3.18 -1.44
N ILE A 62 5.63 4.15 -2.36
CA ILE A 62 4.29 4.63 -2.72
C ILE A 62 4.03 4.71 -4.22
N GLN A 63 4.94 4.22 -5.05
CA GLN A 63 4.80 4.37 -6.50
C GLN A 63 3.43 3.92 -7.03
N GLY A 64 2.95 2.78 -6.60
CA GLY A 64 1.68 2.25 -7.08
C GLY A 64 0.47 2.62 -6.24
N LEU A 65 0.67 3.44 -5.20
CA LEU A 65 -0.37 3.70 -4.21
C LEU A 65 -1.63 4.28 -4.81
N GLY A 66 -1.51 5.35 -5.58
CA GLY A 66 -2.68 6.04 -6.11
C GLY A 66 -3.52 5.16 -7.01
N VAL A 67 -2.87 4.52 -7.97
CA VAL A 67 -3.59 3.72 -8.96
C VAL A 67 -4.23 2.50 -8.30
N PHE A 68 -3.48 1.79 -7.46
CA PHE A 68 -3.98 0.59 -6.81
C PHE A 68 -5.13 0.91 -5.84
N SER A 69 -4.94 1.90 -4.99
CA SER A 69 -5.94 2.21 -3.98
C SER A 69 -7.24 2.72 -4.59
N ARG A 70 -7.15 3.49 -5.68
CA ARG A 70 -8.36 3.98 -6.33
C ARG A 70 -9.07 2.85 -7.08
N LYS A 71 -8.30 1.98 -7.74
CA LYS A 71 -8.91 0.90 -8.51
C LYS A 71 -9.72 -0.03 -7.62
N TYR A 72 -9.17 -0.36 -6.45
CA TYR A 72 -9.82 -1.34 -5.59
C TYR A 72 -10.47 -0.72 -4.35
N ALA A 73 -10.48 0.58 -4.26
CA ALA A 73 -11.09 1.33 -3.14
C ALA A 73 -10.53 0.86 -1.80
N VAL A 74 -9.21 0.70 -1.72
CA VAL A 74 -8.56 0.20 -0.53
C VAL A 74 -8.19 1.36 0.40
N PRO A 75 -8.55 1.34 1.67
CA PRO A 75 -8.19 2.42 2.59
C PRO A 75 -6.68 2.45 2.86
N ILE A 76 -6.16 3.62 3.10
CA ILE A 76 -4.74 3.85 3.34
C ILE A 76 -4.54 4.32 4.74
N TYR A 77 -3.59 3.70 5.45
CA TYR A 77 -3.27 4.04 6.82
C TYR A 77 -1.80 4.46 6.92
N ALA A 78 -1.55 5.59 7.53
CA ALA A 78 -0.18 6.09 7.67
C ALA A 78 -0.15 7.14 8.80
N THR A 79 1.03 7.52 9.23
CA THR A 79 1.15 8.58 10.21
C THR A 79 0.79 9.91 9.57
N LYS A 80 0.51 10.93 10.38
CA LYS A 80 0.17 12.24 9.85
C LYS A 80 1.30 12.81 9.02
N GLY A 81 2.54 12.63 9.45
CA GLY A 81 3.68 13.15 8.70
C GLY A 81 3.82 12.46 7.35
N THR A 82 3.62 11.16 7.30
CA THR A 82 3.70 10.41 6.05
C THR A 82 2.57 10.84 5.12
N ILE A 83 1.36 11.04 5.63
CA ILE A 83 0.24 11.46 4.81
C ILE A 83 0.51 12.84 4.22
N ALA A 84 1.06 13.76 5.00
CA ALA A 84 1.38 15.08 4.49
C ALA A 84 2.42 14.99 3.37
N GLY A 85 3.41 14.10 3.52
CA GLY A 85 4.40 13.89 2.47
C GLY A 85 3.78 13.30 1.21
N ILE A 86 2.87 12.33 1.36
CA ILE A 86 2.22 11.71 0.21
C ILE A 86 1.38 12.74 -0.54
N LYS A 87 0.68 13.60 0.17
CA LYS A 87 -0.17 14.59 -0.47
C LYS A 87 0.61 15.58 -1.33
N ASN A 88 1.92 15.69 -1.10
CA ASN A 88 2.72 16.55 -1.92
C ASN A 88 3.12 15.90 -3.25
N TYR A 89 2.81 14.62 -3.46
CA TYR A 89 3.16 13.97 -4.69
C TYR A 89 2.01 14.14 -5.66
N LYS A 90 2.11 15.11 -6.55
CA LYS A 90 1.02 15.41 -7.48
C LYS A 90 0.68 14.24 -8.38
N SER A 91 1.65 13.42 -8.70
CA SER A 91 1.39 12.32 -9.60
C SER A 91 0.46 11.26 -9.03
N LEU A 92 0.24 11.27 -7.73
CA LEU A 92 -0.62 10.26 -7.12
C LEU A 92 -2.11 10.61 -7.21
N GLY A 93 -2.43 11.86 -7.47
CA GLY A 93 -3.82 12.30 -7.57
C GLY A 93 -4.57 12.18 -6.26
N LYS A 94 -5.88 12.03 -6.34
CA LYS A 94 -6.67 11.92 -5.13
C LYS A 94 -6.53 10.55 -4.53
N MET A 95 -6.44 10.48 -3.20
CA MET A 95 -6.27 9.24 -2.50
C MET A 95 -7.41 8.98 -1.56
N PRO A 96 -7.87 7.75 -1.44
CA PRO A 96 -8.96 7.42 -0.52
C PRO A 96 -8.40 7.25 0.89
N PHE A 97 -7.93 8.36 1.49
CA PHE A 97 -7.42 8.26 2.81
C PHE A 97 -8.55 8.11 3.75
N GLN A 98 -8.82 6.99 4.28
CA GLN A 98 -9.84 6.89 5.13
C GLN A 98 -9.25 6.63 6.40
N GLY A 99 -9.63 7.19 7.34
CA GLY A 99 -9.26 6.81 8.51
C GLY A 99 -7.84 6.96 8.70
N VAL A 100 -7.36 7.89 9.04
CA VAL A 100 -6.21 8.09 9.15
C VAL A 100 -5.63 7.87 10.30
N TYR A 101 -4.88 7.36 10.54
CA TYR A 101 -4.51 7.06 11.52
C TYR A 101 -3.21 7.16 11.80
N GLY A 102 -2.84 7.74 12.30
CA GLY A 102 -1.88 8.05 12.64
C GLY A 102 -1.58 7.97 14.06
N ARG A 103 -0.83 7.25 14.59
CA ARG A 103 -0.48 7.26 15.75
C ARG A 103 0.82 7.75 15.78
N GLU A 104 1.03 8.90 15.78
CA GLU A 104 2.19 9.46 15.75
C GLU A 104 3.03 9.15 16.80
N LYS A 105 2.77 8.75 17.86
CA LYS A 105 3.55 8.56 18.77
C LYS A 105 3.60 7.35 18.97
N ALA A 106 4.19 7.00 19.11
CA ALA A 106 4.08 5.77 19.27
C ALA A 106 4.67 5.51 20.30
#